data_7957ddd5ca251cd3afc88eaf0370106b
#
_entry.id   7957ddd5ca251cd3afc88eaf0370106b
#
_cell.length_a   1.000
_cell.length_b   1.000
_cell.length_c   1.000
_cell.angle_alpha   90.00
_cell.angle_beta   90.00
_cell.angle_gamma   90.00
#
_symmetry.space_group_name_H-M   'P 1'
#
loop_
_entity.id
_entity.type
_entity.pdbx_description
1 polymer ?
#
loop_
_entity_poly.entity_id
_entity_poly.type
_entity_poly.pdbx_seq_one_letter_code
_entity_poly.pdbx_strand_id
1 'polypeptide(L)'
;MKKKWFAAALAGTLLAVLLLNGCASAQTAKRLRFGVAGEGGVYHAFGELYAALENETDNGTVELKTTAGSAANLRLLTGEYLQLAIAQGDLAQDAYDQTGIFADEEETRGFGAVAALYTETCQVVVRADSDIQSIEDL
;
A
#
# COMPACT_ATOMS: atom_id res chain seq x y z
N MET A 1 -31.61 -42.02 39.89
CA MET A 1 -30.26 -42.01 39.25
C MET A 1 -30.29 -41.32 37.89
N LYS A 2 -31.27 -41.52 37.00
CA LYS A 2 -31.33 -40.95 35.63
C LYS A 2 -31.33 -39.42 35.57
N LYS A 3 -31.98 -38.69 36.53
CA LYS A 3 -31.99 -37.20 36.57
C LYS A 3 -30.62 -36.53 36.76
N LYS A 4 -29.69 -37.17 37.48
CA LYS A 4 -28.35 -36.61 37.70
C LYS A 4 -27.46 -36.71 36.46
N TRP A 5 -27.65 -37.72 35.65
CA TRP A 5 -26.93 -37.93 34.38
C TRP A 5 -27.40 -36.94 33.30
N PHE A 6 -28.69 -36.65 33.24
CA PHE A 6 -29.23 -35.62 32.34
C PHE A 6 -28.73 -34.21 32.69
N ALA A 7 -28.63 -33.87 33.96
CA ALA A 7 -28.10 -32.58 34.37
C ALA A 7 -26.60 -32.44 34.05
N ALA A 8 -25.82 -33.52 34.23
CA ALA A 8 -24.41 -33.52 33.88
C ALA A 8 -24.15 -33.43 32.34
N ALA A 9 -24.98 -34.10 31.54
CA ALA A 9 -24.93 -34.01 30.10
C ALA A 9 -25.31 -32.61 29.59
N LEU A 10 -26.36 -31.98 30.17
CA LEU A 10 -26.77 -30.63 29.82
C LEU A 10 -25.72 -29.56 30.17
N ALA A 11 -25.07 -29.71 31.34
CA ALA A 11 -23.99 -28.82 31.76
C ALA A 11 -22.75 -28.97 30.87
N GLY A 12 -22.42 -30.19 30.43
CA GLY A 12 -21.30 -30.47 29.50
C GLY A 12 -21.52 -29.87 28.11
N THR A 13 -22.75 -29.96 27.58
CA THR A 13 -23.09 -29.34 26.29
C THR A 13 -23.09 -27.81 26.36
N LEU A 14 -23.58 -27.23 27.46
CA LEU A 14 -23.55 -25.77 27.64
C LEU A 14 -22.11 -25.23 27.73
N LEU A 15 -21.23 -25.95 28.44
CA LEU A 15 -19.81 -25.59 28.55
C LEU A 15 -19.08 -25.72 27.19
N ALA A 16 -19.39 -26.76 26.41
CA ALA A 16 -18.83 -26.94 25.08
C ALA A 16 -19.26 -25.83 24.09
N VAL A 17 -20.51 -25.38 24.16
CA VAL A 17 -21.03 -24.25 23.34
C VAL A 17 -20.36 -22.94 23.74
N LEU A 18 -20.09 -22.72 25.05
CA LEU A 18 -19.37 -21.53 25.52
C LEU A 18 -17.88 -21.51 25.06
N LEU A 19 -17.24 -22.66 24.98
CA LEU A 19 -15.86 -22.79 24.52
C LEU A 19 -15.74 -22.62 23.00
N LEU A 20 -16.77 -22.98 22.22
CA LEU A 20 -16.79 -22.82 20.76
C LEU A 20 -17.08 -21.38 20.31
N ASN A 21 -17.71 -20.56 21.14
CA ASN A 21 -17.93 -19.14 20.83
C ASN A 21 -16.74 -18.25 21.22
N GLY A 22 -15.68 -18.81 21.85
CA GLY A 22 -14.47 -18.07 22.26
C GLY A 22 -13.48 -17.78 21.12
N CYS A 23 -13.69 -18.29 19.91
CA CYS A 23 -12.97 -17.85 18.72
C CYS A 23 -13.70 -16.68 18.05
N ALA A 24 -13.95 -15.59 18.78
CA ALA A 24 -14.11 -14.30 18.15
C ALA A 24 -12.79 -14.06 17.43
N SER A 25 -12.78 -14.15 16.10
CA SER A 25 -11.66 -13.74 15.26
C SER A 25 -11.31 -12.31 15.72
N ALA A 26 -10.20 -12.16 16.43
CA ALA A 26 -9.57 -10.87 16.55
C ALA A 26 -9.38 -10.43 15.11
N GLN A 27 -10.19 -9.50 14.64
CA GLN A 27 -10.08 -8.93 13.32
C GLN A 27 -8.74 -8.22 13.34
N THR A 28 -7.72 -8.88 12.80
CA THR A 28 -6.37 -8.32 12.72
C THR A 28 -6.53 -7.05 11.93
N ALA A 29 -6.32 -5.91 12.58
CA ALA A 29 -6.46 -4.60 11.95
C ALA A 29 -5.67 -4.65 10.64
N LYS A 30 -6.33 -4.32 9.54
CA LYS A 30 -5.74 -4.43 8.19
C LYS A 30 -4.54 -3.48 8.14
N ARG A 31 -3.35 -4.04 8.02
CA ARG A 31 -2.12 -3.27 7.88
C ARG A 31 -1.87 -3.01 6.41
N LEU A 32 -1.88 -1.75 6.01
CA LEU A 32 -1.63 -1.31 4.64
C LEU A 32 -0.22 -0.74 4.54
N ARG A 33 0.62 -1.34 3.73
CA ARG A 33 1.96 -0.82 3.42
C ARG A 33 1.83 0.16 2.26
N PHE A 34 2.26 1.40 2.48
CA PHE A 34 2.15 2.50 1.55
C PHE A 34 3.52 2.97 1.08
N GLY A 35 3.85 2.77 -0.19
CA GLY A 35 5.09 3.19 -0.83
C GLY A 35 5.09 4.68 -1.15
N VAL A 36 6.07 5.42 -0.59
CA VAL A 36 6.06 6.91 -0.62
C VAL A 36 7.37 7.54 -1.12
N ALA A 37 8.35 6.77 -1.53
CA ALA A 37 9.68 7.27 -1.91
C ALA A 37 10.52 7.80 -0.73
N GLY A 38 11.57 8.57 -1.02
CA GLY A 38 12.56 9.04 -0.06
C GLY A 38 12.03 10.07 0.93
N GLU A 39 12.59 10.07 2.13
CA GLU A 39 12.32 11.07 3.16
C GLU A 39 12.61 12.48 2.64
N GLY A 40 11.80 13.47 3.06
CA GLY A 40 11.91 14.86 2.64
C GLY A 40 11.31 15.17 1.27
N GLY A 41 10.85 14.16 0.51
CA GLY A 41 10.12 14.34 -0.74
C GLY A 41 8.63 14.57 -0.53
N VAL A 42 7.96 15.10 -1.57
CA VAL A 42 6.52 15.41 -1.54
C VAL A 42 5.69 14.14 -1.32
N TYR A 43 6.06 13.01 -1.91
CA TYR A 43 5.38 11.73 -1.73
C TYR A 43 5.43 11.29 -0.26
N HIS A 44 6.57 11.46 0.39
CA HIS A 44 6.72 11.11 1.80
C HIS A 44 5.85 12.00 2.69
N ALA A 45 5.90 13.33 2.48
CA ALA A 45 5.08 14.28 3.24
C ALA A 45 3.57 14.02 3.07
N PHE A 46 3.12 13.72 1.85
CA PHE A 46 1.74 13.31 1.62
C PHE A 46 1.39 12.01 2.36
N GLY A 47 2.29 11.04 2.29
CA GLY A 47 2.11 9.76 2.98
C GLY A 47 1.98 9.90 4.48
N GLU A 48 2.77 10.77 5.11
CA GLU A 48 2.68 11.07 6.55
C GLU A 48 1.31 11.64 6.92
N LEU A 49 0.81 12.61 6.15
CA LEU A 49 -0.52 13.19 6.38
C LEU A 49 -1.63 12.16 6.19
N TYR A 50 -1.56 11.36 5.13
CA TYR A 50 -2.54 10.31 4.86
C TYR A 50 -2.53 9.25 5.97
N ALA A 51 -1.35 8.77 6.35
CA ALA A 51 -1.22 7.78 7.42
C ALA A 51 -1.72 8.32 8.77
N ALA A 52 -1.47 9.59 9.08
CA ALA A 52 -1.98 10.22 10.30
C ALA A 52 -3.51 10.22 10.33
N LEU A 53 -4.16 10.60 9.22
CA LEU A 53 -5.62 10.63 9.12
C LEU A 53 -6.24 9.23 9.21
N GLU A 54 -5.69 8.25 8.50
CA GLU A 54 -6.22 6.88 8.50
C GLU A 54 -6.00 6.18 9.83
N ASN A 55 -4.87 6.40 10.48
CA ASN A 55 -4.54 5.77 11.75
C ASN A 55 -5.36 6.33 12.93
N GLU A 56 -6.05 7.46 12.75
CA GLU A 56 -7.07 7.95 13.69
C GLU A 56 -8.39 7.19 13.60
N THR A 57 -8.57 6.39 12.53
CA THR A 57 -9.77 5.58 12.31
C THR A 57 -9.55 4.14 12.80
N ASP A 58 -10.64 3.44 13.08
CA ASP A 58 -10.58 2.01 13.45
C ASP A 58 -10.45 1.07 12.22
N ASN A 59 -10.23 1.63 11.02
CA ASN A 59 -10.24 0.89 9.75
C ASN A 59 -8.96 0.09 9.49
N GLY A 60 -7.89 0.35 10.22
CA GLY A 60 -6.61 -0.32 10.06
C GLY A 60 -5.43 0.58 10.36
N THR A 61 -4.24 0.12 10.03
CA THR A 61 -3.00 0.87 10.21
C THR A 61 -2.30 1.04 8.87
N VAL A 62 -1.97 2.28 8.51
CA VAL A 62 -1.13 2.60 7.36
C VAL A 62 0.33 2.69 7.82
N GLU A 63 1.16 1.87 7.23
CA GLU A 63 2.61 1.86 7.45
C GLU A 63 3.33 2.41 6.22
N LEU A 64 4.05 3.50 6.36
CA LEU A 64 4.84 4.07 5.28
C LEU A 64 6.06 3.20 4.96
N LYS A 65 6.35 3.08 3.68
CA LYS A 65 7.54 2.41 3.16
C LYS A 65 8.34 3.37 2.28
N THR A 66 9.51 3.74 2.77
CA THR A 66 10.50 4.48 1.97
C THR A 66 11.00 3.59 0.84
N THR A 67 10.97 4.10 -0.38
CA THR A 67 11.32 3.40 -1.61
C THR A 67 12.19 4.25 -2.52
N ALA A 68 12.59 3.70 -3.66
CA ALA A 68 13.32 4.43 -4.69
C ALA A 68 12.40 5.21 -5.67
N GLY A 69 11.14 5.48 -5.29
CA GLY A 69 10.20 6.27 -6.10
C GLY A 69 9.27 5.44 -6.97
N SER A 70 8.67 6.08 -7.98
CA SER A 70 7.53 5.55 -8.76
C SER A 70 7.75 4.17 -9.35
N ALA A 71 8.86 3.92 -10.03
CA ALA A 71 9.13 2.62 -10.64
C ALA A 71 9.26 1.50 -9.61
N ALA A 72 9.96 1.77 -8.50
CA ALA A 72 10.07 0.81 -7.40
C ALA A 72 8.71 0.57 -6.73
N ASN A 73 7.92 1.62 -6.56
CA ASN A 73 6.57 1.53 -5.98
C ASN A 73 5.66 0.64 -6.82
N LEU A 74 5.66 0.79 -8.14
CA LEU A 74 4.87 -0.03 -9.05
C LEU A 74 5.28 -1.50 -9.00
N ARG A 75 6.58 -1.80 -9.01
CA ARG A 75 7.10 -3.18 -8.87
C ARG A 75 6.72 -3.83 -7.55
N LEU A 76 6.82 -3.07 -6.45
CA LEU A 76 6.47 -3.55 -5.12
C LEU A 76 4.96 -3.72 -4.94
N LEU A 77 4.14 -2.90 -5.64
CA LEU A 77 2.69 -2.99 -5.64
C LEU A 77 2.23 -4.24 -6.40
N THR A 78 2.74 -4.47 -7.60
CA THR A 78 2.42 -5.64 -8.42
C THR A 78 2.95 -6.93 -7.83
N GLY A 79 4.09 -6.88 -7.13
CA GLY A 79 4.63 -7.99 -6.32
C GLY A 79 3.94 -8.18 -4.97
N GLU A 80 2.79 -7.53 -4.73
CA GLU A 80 1.98 -7.65 -3.50
C GLU A 80 2.70 -7.26 -2.19
N TYR A 81 3.88 -6.65 -2.30
CA TYR A 81 4.59 -6.14 -1.12
C TYR A 81 3.94 -4.87 -0.57
N LEU A 82 3.43 -4.01 -1.44
CA LEU A 82 2.66 -2.82 -1.08
C LEU A 82 1.17 -3.03 -1.37
N GLN A 83 0.30 -2.35 -0.64
CA GLN A 83 -1.13 -2.27 -0.89
C GLN A 83 -1.53 -0.92 -1.45
N LEU A 84 -0.73 0.11 -1.18
CA LEU A 84 -0.89 1.47 -1.69
C LEU A 84 0.47 1.98 -2.17
N ALA A 85 0.47 2.83 -3.18
CA ALA A 85 1.68 3.48 -3.68
C ALA A 85 1.35 4.84 -4.30
N ILE A 86 2.29 5.77 -4.21
CA ILE A 86 2.29 6.99 -5.05
C ILE A 86 3.24 6.74 -6.22
N ALA A 87 2.77 7.07 -7.41
CA ALA A 87 3.57 6.96 -8.62
C ALA A 87 3.23 8.08 -9.60
N GLN A 88 4.17 8.41 -10.46
CA GLN A 88 3.94 9.29 -11.61
C GLN A 88 2.99 8.61 -12.60
N GLY A 89 2.10 9.40 -13.20
CA GLY A 89 1.06 8.88 -14.08
C GLY A 89 1.59 8.24 -15.35
N ASP A 90 2.67 8.77 -15.93
CA ASP A 90 3.35 8.23 -17.09
C ASP A 90 3.98 6.85 -16.78
N LEU A 91 4.69 6.73 -15.66
CA LEU A 91 5.25 5.43 -15.24
C LEU A 91 4.17 4.41 -14.88
N ALA A 92 3.05 4.85 -14.31
CA ALA A 92 1.92 3.97 -14.05
C ALA A 92 1.29 3.46 -15.36
N GLN A 93 1.21 4.32 -16.39
CA GLN A 93 0.77 3.92 -17.72
C GLN A 93 1.75 2.94 -18.37
N ASP A 94 3.04 3.24 -18.33
CA ASP A 94 4.09 2.34 -18.87
C ASP A 94 4.05 0.97 -18.19
N ALA A 95 3.89 0.92 -16.88
CA ALA A 95 3.79 -0.35 -16.16
C ALA A 95 2.53 -1.13 -16.55
N TYR A 96 1.39 -0.46 -16.73
CA TYR A 96 0.15 -1.08 -17.14
C TYR A 96 0.21 -1.62 -18.57
N ASP A 97 0.82 -0.87 -19.50
CA ASP A 97 0.95 -1.23 -20.91
C ASP A 97 2.17 -2.14 -21.18
N GLN A 98 3.01 -2.34 -20.16
CA GLN A 98 4.30 -3.04 -20.30
C GLN A 98 5.19 -2.40 -21.36
N THR A 99 5.37 -1.09 -21.26
CA THR A 99 6.22 -0.27 -22.15
C THR A 99 7.32 0.43 -21.36
N GLY A 100 8.12 1.24 -22.03
CA GLY A 100 9.20 2.00 -21.40
C GLY A 100 10.14 1.12 -20.60
N ILE A 101 10.37 1.50 -19.34
CA ILE A 101 11.27 0.76 -18.44
C ILE A 101 10.69 -0.58 -17.94
N PHE A 102 9.44 -0.88 -18.25
CA PHE A 102 8.75 -2.12 -17.87
C PHE A 102 8.56 -3.10 -19.05
N ALA A 103 9.07 -2.77 -20.26
CA ALA A 103 8.82 -3.54 -21.47
C ALA A 103 9.31 -5.00 -21.40
N ASP A 104 10.41 -5.25 -20.70
CA ASP A 104 11.06 -6.57 -20.59
C ASP A 104 10.81 -7.22 -19.21
N GLU A 105 9.91 -6.65 -18.39
CA GLU A 105 9.61 -7.17 -17.06
C GLU A 105 8.47 -8.20 -17.11
N GLU A 106 8.40 -9.05 -16.07
CA GLU A 106 7.22 -9.87 -15.83
C GLU A 106 5.99 -8.96 -15.65
N GLU A 107 4.79 -9.53 -15.77
CA GLU A 107 3.55 -8.77 -15.77
C GLU A 107 3.47 -7.77 -14.59
N THR A 108 3.48 -6.48 -14.91
CA THR A 108 3.39 -5.38 -13.96
C THR A 108 1.95 -4.84 -13.84
N ARG A 109 0.96 -5.59 -14.26
CA ARG A 109 -0.48 -5.28 -14.16
C ARG A 109 -1.02 -5.71 -12.80
N GLY A 110 -2.28 -5.45 -12.55
CA GLY A 110 -2.94 -5.89 -11.31
C GLY A 110 -3.09 -4.79 -10.27
N PHE A 111 -2.87 -3.53 -10.65
CA PHE A 111 -3.17 -2.36 -9.84
C PHE A 111 -4.23 -1.46 -10.50
N GLY A 112 -4.79 -0.55 -9.74
CA GLY A 112 -5.74 0.46 -10.22
C GLY A 112 -5.44 1.83 -9.65
N ALA A 113 -5.73 2.88 -10.43
CA ALA A 113 -5.62 4.26 -9.97
C ALA A 113 -6.80 4.60 -9.05
N VAL A 114 -6.52 5.13 -7.87
CA VAL A 114 -7.52 5.56 -6.87
C VAL A 114 -7.80 7.05 -7.00
N ALA A 115 -6.75 7.87 -7.16
CA ALA A 115 -6.87 9.32 -7.27
C ALA A 115 -5.67 9.93 -8.02
N ALA A 116 -5.92 11.06 -8.68
CA ALA A 116 -4.86 11.98 -9.10
C ALA A 116 -4.64 13.01 -8.00
N LEU A 117 -3.42 13.11 -7.49
CA LEU A 117 -3.11 13.94 -6.34
C LEU A 117 -2.75 15.38 -6.74
N TYR A 118 -1.77 15.54 -7.61
CA TYR A 118 -1.28 16.85 -8.07
C TYR A 118 -0.51 16.70 -9.39
N THR A 119 -0.22 17.83 -10.04
CA THR A 119 0.61 17.87 -11.25
C THR A 119 2.09 18.06 -10.87
N GLU A 120 2.95 17.20 -11.41
CA GLU A 120 4.40 17.38 -11.33
C GLU A 120 4.91 18.03 -12.61
N THR A 121 5.60 19.17 -12.46
CA THR A 121 6.20 19.86 -13.62
C THR A 121 7.63 19.36 -13.80
N CYS A 122 7.93 18.83 -14.99
CA CYS A 122 9.28 18.47 -15.35
C CYS A 122 10.15 19.75 -15.43
N GLN A 123 11.28 19.74 -14.74
CA GLN A 123 12.25 20.83 -14.73
C GLN A 123 13.60 20.29 -15.16
N VAL A 124 14.13 20.79 -16.26
CA VAL A 124 15.48 20.49 -16.71
C VAL A 124 16.41 21.58 -16.15
N VAL A 125 17.36 21.17 -15.36
CA VAL A 125 18.36 22.07 -14.78
C VAL A 125 19.76 21.66 -15.19
N VAL A 126 20.59 22.64 -15.52
CA VAL A 126 21.98 22.44 -15.90
C VAL A 126 22.87 23.29 -15.00
N ARG A 127 24.16 22.98 -14.97
CA ARG A 127 25.13 23.83 -14.25
C ARG A 127 25.15 25.22 -14.88
N ALA A 128 25.28 26.25 -14.04
CA ALA A 128 25.31 27.63 -14.50
C ALA A 128 26.51 27.97 -15.40
N ASP A 129 27.58 27.15 -15.32
CA ASP A 129 28.80 27.27 -16.11
C ASP A 129 28.85 26.28 -17.29
N SER A 130 27.72 25.65 -17.66
CA SER A 130 27.62 24.79 -18.83
C SER A 130 27.33 25.59 -20.09
N ASP A 131 27.68 25.02 -21.25
CA ASP A 131 27.37 25.58 -22.56
C ASP A 131 25.93 25.26 -23.03
N ILE A 132 25.16 24.49 -22.24
CA ILE A 132 23.77 24.12 -22.53
C ILE A 132 22.86 25.29 -22.26
N GLN A 133 22.19 25.80 -23.29
CA GLN A 133 21.28 26.95 -23.21
C GLN A 133 19.84 26.59 -23.59
N SER A 134 19.62 25.45 -24.25
CA SER A 134 18.32 25.00 -24.73
C SER A 134 18.21 23.48 -24.62
N ILE A 135 17.01 22.95 -24.87
CA ILE A 135 16.77 21.48 -24.93
C ILE A 135 17.52 20.84 -26.08
N GLU A 136 17.73 21.56 -27.17
CA GLU A 136 18.44 21.08 -28.35
C GLU A 136 19.95 20.89 -28.11
N ASP A 137 20.47 21.44 -27.03
CA ASP A 137 21.88 21.30 -26.64
C ASP A 137 22.11 20.03 -25.78
N LEU A 138 21.04 19.30 -25.40
CA LEU A 138 21.12 18.04 -24.66
C LEU A 138 21.39 16.87 -25.57
#